data_ff3fac746f08eaa2d918ecae4de8309c
#
_entry.id   ff3fac746f08eaa2d918ecae4de8309c
#
_cell.length_a   1.000
_cell.length_b   1.000
_cell.length_c   1.000
_cell.angle_alpha   90.00
_cell.angle_beta   90.00
_cell.angle_gamma   90.00
#
_symmetry.space_group_name_H-M   'P 1'
#
loop_
_entity.id
_entity.type
_entity.pdbx_description
1 polymer ?
#
loop_
_entity_poly.entity_id
_entity_poly.type
_entity_poly.pdbx_seq_one_letter_code
_entity_poly.pdbx_strand_id
1 'polypeptide(L)'
;MLKKSIFIAVCLLFSFTLYSQTNQKSDEKIYQIGDRGPAGGWIFYDKGEYSDGWRYLEAAPEDQSEGVQWFNKKYLNIGTTSEGIGTGRDNTKNIIEIQGKGVYAASICASYKGGGKNDWFLPSIDELNLMYENLYLENIGSIVADGYWSSSEVDARYASIIDFYTGFQHSAGKNWDDLFLKEYRRVRAIRAF
;
A
#
# COMPACT_ATOMS: atom_id res chain seq x y z
N MET A 1 59.83 -12.97 -33.67
CA MET A 1 58.78 -11.95 -33.90
C MET A 1 57.37 -12.43 -33.54
N LEU A 2 57.20 -13.48 -32.75
CA LEU A 2 55.85 -14.06 -32.47
C LEU A 2 55.24 -13.68 -31.12
N LYS A 3 55.97 -12.99 -30.27
CA LYS A 3 55.48 -12.68 -28.88
C LYS A 3 54.74 -11.34 -28.75
N LYS A 4 54.80 -10.45 -29.74
CA LYS A 4 54.11 -9.14 -29.66
C LYS A 4 52.65 -9.15 -30.13
N SER A 5 52.24 -10.13 -30.99
CA SER A 5 50.88 -10.20 -31.55
C SER A 5 49.84 -10.82 -30.58
N ILE A 6 50.29 -11.63 -29.61
CA ILE A 6 49.38 -12.27 -28.62
C ILE A 6 48.90 -11.29 -27.55
N PHE A 7 49.72 -10.29 -27.21
CA PHE A 7 49.37 -9.34 -26.15
C PHE A 7 48.31 -8.32 -26.59
N ILE A 8 48.24 -7.98 -27.87
CA ILE A 8 47.25 -7.03 -28.40
C ILE A 8 45.88 -7.69 -28.53
N ALA A 9 45.83 -8.99 -28.89
CA ALA A 9 44.57 -9.73 -29.02
C ALA A 9 43.86 -9.96 -27.67
N VAL A 10 44.61 -10.16 -26.57
CA VAL A 10 44.04 -10.36 -25.24
C VAL A 10 43.49 -9.06 -24.68
N CYS A 11 44.12 -7.90 -24.93
CA CYS A 11 43.59 -6.60 -24.47
C CYS A 11 42.32 -6.17 -25.21
N LEU A 12 42.15 -6.54 -26.51
CA LEU A 12 40.94 -6.24 -27.29
C LEU A 12 39.74 -7.11 -26.86
N LEU A 13 39.96 -8.34 -26.44
CA LEU A 13 38.90 -9.21 -25.94
C LEU A 13 38.43 -8.79 -24.54
N PHE A 14 39.31 -8.24 -23.69
CA PHE A 14 38.95 -7.75 -22.36
C PHE A 14 38.18 -6.42 -22.42
N SER A 15 38.45 -5.55 -23.39
CA SER A 15 37.73 -4.30 -23.58
C SER A 15 36.32 -4.52 -24.16
N PHE A 16 36.10 -5.60 -24.94
CA PHE A 16 34.79 -5.93 -25.50
C PHE A 16 33.84 -6.55 -24.47
N THR A 17 34.37 -7.31 -23.50
CA THR A 17 33.57 -7.89 -22.42
C THR A 17 33.16 -6.85 -21.38
N LEU A 18 33.93 -5.80 -21.16
CA LEU A 18 33.56 -4.68 -20.26
C LEU A 18 32.52 -3.73 -20.89
N TYR A 19 32.50 -3.59 -22.21
CA TYR A 19 31.54 -2.72 -22.90
C TYR A 19 30.14 -3.32 -23.00
N SER A 20 29.98 -4.65 -22.90
CA SER A 20 28.67 -5.31 -22.96
C SER A 20 27.92 -5.36 -21.63
N GLN A 21 28.57 -5.00 -20.51
CA GLN A 21 27.93 -5.02 -19.19
C GLN A 21 27.32 -3.69 -18.73
N THR A 22 27.46 -2.62 -19.51
CA THR A 22 27.02 -1.28 -19.08
C THR A 22 25.65 -0.84 -19.61
N ASN A 23 24.91 -1.69 -20.36
CA ASN A 23 23.64 -1.28 -20.98
C ASN A 23 22.45 -2.23 -20.71
N GLN A 24 22.44 -2.93 -19.58
CA GLN A 24 21.17 -3.42 -19.03
C GLN A 24 20.63 -2.42 -18.02
N LYS A 25 20.27 -1.23 -18.46
CA LYS A 25 19.22 -0.46 -17.80
C LYS A 25 17.96 -1.27 -18.04
N SER A 26 17.52 -2.03 -17.06
CA SER A 26 16.19 -2.62 -17.08
C SER A 26 15.22 -1.49 -17.41
N ASP A 27 14.42 -1.64 -18.48
CA ASP A 27 13.29 -0.76 -18.74
C ASP A 27 12.30 -0.92 -17.57
N GLU A 28 12.59 -0.25 -16.47
CA GLU A 28 11.72 -0.22 -15.32
C GLU A 28 10.44 0.49 -15.76
N LYS A 29 9.33 -0.24 -15.76
CA LYS A 29 8.04 0.30 -16.18
C LYS A 29 7.67 1.47 -15.28
N ILE A 30 7.56 2.65 -15.89
CA ILE A 30 7.09 3.86 -15.21
C ILE A 30 5.55 3.83 -15.25
N TYR A 31 4.92 3.95 -14.07
CA TYR A 31 3.48 4.02 -13.93
C TYR A 31 3.04 5.46 -13.70
N GLN A 32 1.83 5.78 -14.17
CA GLN A 32 1.14 7.01 -13.87
C GLN A 32 -0.03 6.74 -12.92
N ILE A 33 -0.51 7.79 -12.25
CA ILE A 33 -1.73 7.71 -11.44
C ILE A 33 -2.90 7.25 -12.32
N GLY A 34 -3.67 6.26 -11.86
CA GLY A 34 -4.74 5.66 -12.61
C GLY A 34 -4.36 4.48 -13.50
N ASP A 35 -3.06 4.18 -13.66
CA ASP A 35 -2.61 2.97 -14.37
C ASP A 35 -2.94 1.71 -13.57
N ARG A 36 -3.01 0.58 -14.29
CA ARG A 36 -3.03 -0.74 -13.67
C ARG A 36 -1.64 -1.14 -13.21
N GLY A 37 -1.50 -1.38 -11.91
CA GLY A 37 -0.28 -1.86 -11.29
C GLY A 37 -0.03 -3.36 -11.52
N PRO A 38 1.11 -3.88 -11.02
CA PRO A 38 1.53 -5.27 -11.26
C PRO A 38 0.67 -6.33 -10.54
N ALA A 39 -0.18 -5.93 -9.62
CA ALA A 39 -1.17 -6.81 -8.99
C ALA A 39 -2.59 -6.63 -9.56
N GLY A 40 -2.75 -5.84 -10.64
CA GLY A 40 -4.04 -5.54 -11.27
C GLY A 40 -4.88 -4.51 -10.55
N GLY A 41 -4.35 -3.89 -9.50
CA GLY A 41 -4.94 -2.77 -8.79
C GLY A 41 -4.69 -1.43 -9.51
N TRP A 42 -4.91 -0.32 -8.84
CA TRP A 42 -4.81 1.01 -9.38
C TRP A 42 -3.68 1.79 -8.72
N ILE A 43 -2.76 2.32 -9.52
CA ILE A 43 -1.71 3.21 -9.01
C ILE A 43 -2.34 4.52 -8.55
N PHE A 44 -2.09 4.90 -7.31
CA PHE A 44 -2.60 6.16 -6.76
C PHE A 44 -1.52 7.07 -6.17
N TYR A 45 -0.28 6.60 -6.11
CA TYR A 45 0.84 7.41 -5.65
C TYR A 45 2.15 6.97 -6.32
N ASP A 46 2.97 7.94 -6.73
CA ASP A 46 4.36 7.79 -7.18
C ASP A 46 5.25 8.65 -6.27
N LYS A 47 6.16 8.05 -5.57
CA LYS A 47 7.15 8.73 -4.71
C LYS A 47 8.20 9.50 -5.53
N GLY A 48 8.24 9.28 -6.85
CA GLY A 48 9.20 9.89 -7.78
C GLY A 48 10.45 9.05 -8.00
N GLU A 49 10.92 8.36 -6.99
CA GLU A 49 12.10 7.48 -7.05
C GLU A 49 11.90 6.20 -6.24
N TYR A 50 12.63 5.15 -6.62
CA TYR A 50 12.67 3.92 -5.84
C TYR A 50 13.62 4.12 -4.64
N SER A 51 13.07 4.17 -3.45
CA SER A 51 13.80 4.24 -2.19
C SER A 51 13.07 3.45 -1.11
N ASP A 52 13.76 3.00 -0.07
CA ASP A 52 13.18 2.22 1.05
C ASP A 52 12.39 0.99 0.60
N GLY A 53 12.77 0.39 -0.55
CA GLY A 53 12.17 -0.82 -1.07
C GLY A 53 10.88 -0.63 -1.88
N TRP A 54 10.47 0.59 -2.21
CA TRP A 54 9.27 0.89 -3.01
C TRP A 54 9.32 2.26 -3.69
N ARG A 55 8.48 2.43 -4.70
CA ARG A 55 8.24 3.71 -5.38
C ARG A 55 6.75 4.02 -5.48
N TYR A 56 5.92 3.04 -5.77
CA TYR A 56 4.50 3.21 -6.07
C TYR A 56 3.60 2.63 -5.00
N LEU A 57 2.43 3.25 -4.79
CA LEU A 57 1.33 2.65 -4.07
C LEU A 57 0.23 2.23 -5.05
N GLU A 58 -0.25 1.00 -4.88
CA GLU A 58 -1.29 0.37 -5.66
C GLU A 58 -2.46 -0.01 -4.76
N ALA A 59 -3.67 0.48 -5.07
CA ALA A 59 -4.90 0.11 -4.38
C ALA A 59 -5.51 -1.15 -5.00
N ALA A 60 -6.05 -2.04 -4.20
CA ALA A 60 -6.77 -3.22 -4.68
C ALA A 60 -7.93 -2.83 -5.60
N PRO A 61 -8.27 -3.65 -6.61
CA PRO A 61 -9.33 -3.32 -7.57
C PRO A 61 -10.73 -3.28 -6.95
N GLU A 62 -10.91 -3.88 -5.77
CA GLU A 62 -12.18 -4.00 -5.05
C GLU A 62 -11.98 -3.84 -3.55
N ASP A 63 -13.05 -3.55 -2.80
CA ASP A 63 -13.03 -3.53 -1.34
C ASP A 63 -12.91 -4.96 -0.79
N GLN A 64 -12.11 -5.12 0.27
CA GLN A 64 -11.96 -6.42 0.92
C GLN A 64 -13.06 -6.67 1.96
N SER A 65 -13.79 -5.62 2.33
CA SER A 65 -15.01 -5.72 3.15
C SER A 65 -15.89 -4.50 2.93
N GLU A 66 -17.20 -4.71 2.89
CA GLU A 66 -18.19 -3.64 2.88
C GLU A 66 -18.47 -3.08 4.29
N GLY A 67 -18.01 -3.79 5.33
CA GLY A 67 -18.15 -3.33 6.70
C GLY A 67 -17.46 -4.27 7.67
N VAL A 68 -16.51 -3.74 8.42
CA VAL A 68 -15.74 -4.49 9.42
C VAL A 68 -15.33 -3.57 10.57
N GLN A 69 -15.25 -4.13 11.76
CA GLN A 69 -14.67 -3.43 12.90
C GLN A 69 -13.14 -3.27 12.72
N TRP A 70 -12.59 -2.20 13.29
CA TRP A 70 -11.17 -1.94 13.22
C TRP A 70 -10.33 -2.89 14.07
N PHE A 71 -10.85 -3.36 15.19
CA PHE A 71 -10.16 -4.10 16.25
C PHE A 71 -10.67 -5.55 16.41
N ASN A 72 -9.93 -6.38 17.14
CA ASN A 72 -10.30 -7.76 17.44
C ASN A 72 -11.06 -7.87 18.78
N LYS A 73 -12.16 -7.10 18.93
CA LYS A 73 -13.05 -7.10 20.11
C LYS A 73 -12.42 -6.70 21.46
N LYS A 74 -11.17 -6.21 21.45
CA LYS A 74 -10.48 -5.71 22.64
C LYS A 74 -9.97 -4.31 22.40
N TYR A 75 -10.33 -3.38 23.27
CA TYR A 75 -9.83 -2.01 23.26
C TYR A 75 -8.39 -1.99 23.80
N LEU A 76 -7.46 -2.23 22.92
CA LEU A 76 -6.02 -2.15 23.18
C LEU A 76 -5.45 -0.92 22.49
N ASN A 77 -4.51 -0.26 23.14
CA ASN A 77 -3.73 0.79 22.52
C ASN A 77 -2.57 0.14 21.76
N ILE A 78 -2.53 0.34 20.44
CA ILE A 78 -1.43 -0.12 19.61
C ILE A 78 -0.20 0.76 19.87
N GLY A 79 -0.41 2.09 19.97
CA GLY A 79 0.60 3.06 20.40
C GLY A 79 1.79 3.26 19.46
N THR A 80 1.83 2.51 18.35
CA THR A 80 2.97 2.49 17.40
C THR A 80 2.51 2.73 15.97
N THR A 81 1.28 3.20 15.77
CA THR A 81 0.79 3.57 14.44
C THR A 81 1.17 5.02 14.11
N SER A 82 1.39 5.26 12.83
CA SER A 82 1.73 6.57 12.28
C SER A 82 0.73 6.97 11.19
N GLU A 83 0.71 8.25 10.85
CA GLU A 83 -0.23 8.81 9.87
C GLU A 83 0.35 8.89 8.47
N GLY A 84 1.67 9.07 8.35
CA GLY A 84 2.37 9.42 7.12
C GLY A 84 2.35 8.37 6.01
N ILE A 85 2.64 8.82 4.80
CA ILE A 85 2.79 7.97 3.61
C ILE A 85 3.96 6.99 3.82
N GLY A 86 3.74 5.70 3.47
CA GLY A 86 4.70 4.62 3.66
C GLY A 86 4.59 3.89 5.00
N THR A 87 3.72 4.37 5.93
CA THR A 87 3.62 3.77 7.27
C THR A 87 2.54 2.71 7.42
N GLY A 88 1.59 2.61 6.49
CA GLY A 88 0.46 1.69 6.58
C GLY A 88 0.86 0.23 6.72
N ARG A 89 1.96 -0.19 6.08
CA ARG A 89 2.49 -1.57 6.19
C ARG A 89 2.90 -1.89 7.63
N ASP A 90 3.69 -1.04 8.25
CA ASP A 90 4.16 -1.24 9.61
C ASP A 90 3.03 -1.08 10.62
N ASN A 91 2.13 -0.12 10.42
CA ASN A 91 0.90 0.00 11.21
C ASN A 91 0.11 -1.30 11.19
N THR A 92 -0.16 -1.86 10.00
CA THR A 92 -0.90 -3.11 9.83
C THR A 92 -0.26 -4.26 10.58
N LYS A 93 1.07 -4.40 10.48
CA LYS A 93 1.83 -5.42 11.20
C LYS A 93 1.68 -5.27 12.71
N ASN A 94 1.87 -4.06 13.24
CA ASN A 94 1.77 -3.77 14.67
C ASN A 94 0.36 -4.04 15.21
N ILE A 95 -0.67 -3.65 14.45
CA ILE A 95 -2.08 -3.93 14.78
C ILE A 95 -2.30 -5.45 14.90
N ILE A 96 -1.84 -6.23 13.93
CA ILE A 96 -2.02 -7.69 13.92
C ILE A 96 -1.26 -8.35 15.07
N GLU A 97 -0.05 -7.88 15.37
CA GLU A 97 0.76 -8.41 16.46
C GLU A 97 0.07 -8.22 17.81
N ILE A 98 -0.49 -7.03 18.07
CA ILE A 98 -1.13 -6.69 19.35
C ILE A 98 -2.55 -7.25 19.45
N GLN A 99 -3.35 -7.17 18.39
CA GLN A 99 -4.74 -7.61 18.38
C GLN A 99 -4.88 -9.14 18.23
N GLY A 100 -3.86 -9.82 17.67
CA GLY A 100 -3.83 -11.26 17.47
C GLY A 100 -4.75 -11.74 16.34
N LYS A 101 -5.00 -13.05 16.30
CA LYS A 101 -5.83 -13.69 15.27
C LYS A 101 -7.29 -13.27 15.37
N GLY A 102 -7.87 -12.86 14.26
CA GLY A 102 -9.28 -12.47 14.17
C GLY A 102 -9.64 -11.92 12.81
N VAL A 103 -10.89 -11.45 12.67
CA VAL A 103 -11.42 -10.81 11.45
C VAL A 103 -11.70 -9.36 11.77
N TYR A 104 -10.85 -8.47 11.30
CA TYR A 104 -10.89 -7.02 11.52
C TYR A 104 -10.09 -6.31 10.43
N ALA A 105 -10.19 -4.99 10.35
CA ALA A 105 -9.69 -4.19 9.22
C ALA A 105 -8.27 -4.58 8.75
N ALA A 106 -7.28 -4.51 9.64
CA ALA A 106 -5.88 -4.80 9.30
C ALA A 106 -5.68 -6.26 8.87
N SER A 107 -6.32 -7.23 9.57
CA SER A 107 -6.18 -8.65 9.26
C SER A 107 -6.78 -9.04 7.90
N ILE A 108 -7.89 -8.42 7.52
CA ILE A 108 -8.54 -8.62 6.21
C ILE A 108 -7.60 -8.14 5.10
N CYS A 109 -7.07 -6.92 5.20
CA CYS A 109 -6.14 -6.39 4.20
C CYS A 109 -4.88 -7.25 4.08
N ALA A 110 -4.25 -7.62 5.19
CA ALA A 110 -3.04 -8.44 5.19
C ALA A 110 -3.26 -9.88 4.67
N SER A 111 -4.48 -10.40 4.77
CA SER A 111 -4.82 -11.74 4.25
C SER A 111 -5.20 -11.75 2.78
N TYR A 112 -5.44 -10.60 2.16
CA TYR A 112 -5.79 -10.49 0.75
C TYR A 112 -4.69 -11.01 -0.16
N LYS A 113 -5.07 -11.68 -1.25
CA LYS A 113 -4.14 -12.34 -2.20
C LYS A 113 -4.35 -11.89 -3.65
N GLY A 114 -4.95 -10.72 -3.84
CA GLY A 114 -5.22 -10.17 -5.17
C GLY A 114 -3.96 -10.08 -6.03
N GLY A 115 -4.11 -10.36 -7.32
CA GLY A 115 -3.00 -10.34 -8.28
C GLY A 115 -1.86 -11.32 -7.99
N GLY A 116 -2.10 -12.35 -7.16
CA GLY A 116 -1.05 -13.30 -6.73
C GLY A 116 -0.02 -12.70 -5.77
N LYS A 117 -0.33 -11.55 -5.18
CA LYS A 117 0.51 -10.86 -4.19
C LYS A 117 0.04 -11.16 -2.76
N ASN A 118 0.96 -11.03 -1.81
CA ASN A 118 0.70 -11.31 -0.39
C ASN A 118 1.25 -10.23 0.54
N ASP A 119 1.50 -9.05 -0.02
CA ASP A 119 2.11 -7.89 0.63
C ASP A 119 1.14 -6.71 0.78
N TRP A 120 -0.16 -7.02 0.77
CA TRP A 120 -1.23 -6.05 0.96
C TRP A 120 -1.38 -5.64 2.43
N PHE A 121 -1.79 -4.39 2.66
CA PHE A 121 -1.94 -3.83 4.00
C PHE A 121 -3.05 -2.76 4.05
N LEU A 122 -3.48 -2.40 5.24
CA LEU A 122 -4.44 -1.32 5.48
C LEU A 122 -3.71 0.03 5.38
N PRO A 123 -4.15 0.96 4.53
CA PRO A 123 -3.49 2.26 4.34
C PRO A 123 -3.39 3.06 5.63
N SER A 124 -2.33 3.85 5.82
CA SER A 124 -2.32 4.95 6.79
C SER A 124 -3.36 6.01 6.40
N ILE A 125 -3.60 6.98 7.28
CA ILE A 125 -4.60 8.02 6.98
C ILE A 125 -4.16 8.89 5.80
N ASP A 126 -2.88 9.23 5.68
CA ASP A 126 -2.38 10.01 4.56
C ASP A 126 -2.40 9.21 3.24
N GLU A 127 -2.10 7.90 3.29
CA GLU A 127 -2.24 7.01 2.13
C GLU A 127 -3.69 6.87 1.70
N LEU A 128 -4.63 6.79 2.65
CA LEU A 128 -6.05 6.73 2.38
C LEU A 128 -6.55 8.05 1.76
N ASN A 129 -6.03 9.19 2.22
CA ASN A 129 -6.35 10.49 1.63
C ASN A 129 -5.88 10.60 0.17
N LEU A 130 -4.67 10.12 -0.14
CA LEU A 130 -4.19 10.07 -1.52
C LEU A 130 -5.05 9.16 -2.41
N MET A 131 -5.58 8.06 -1.87
CA MET A 131 -6.51 7.21 -2.60
C MET A 131 -7.84 7.94 -2.86
N TYR A 132 -8.34 8.71 -1.90
CA TYR A 132 -9.51 9.57 -2.06
C TYR A 132 -9.27 10.61 -3.18
N GLU A 133 -8.19 11.37 -3.10
CA GLU A 133 -7.89 12.44 -4.04
C GLU A 133 -7.62 11.94 -5.46
N ASN A 134 -6.80 10.87 -5.59
CA ASN A 134 -6.25 10.44 -6.87
C ASN A 134 -7.04 9.32 -7.56
N LEU A 135 -7.94 8.65 -6.85
CA LEU A 135 -8.80 7.62 -7.45
C LEU A 135 -10.28 7.95 -7.33
N TYR A 136 -10.76 8.21 -6.10
CA TYR A 136 -12.20 8.40 -5.91
C TYR A 136 -12.73 9.65 -6.59
N LEU A 137 -12.09 10.81 -6.42
CA LEU A 137 -12.50 12.06 -7.08
C LEU A 137 -12.38 11.99 -8.61
N GLU A 138 -11.47 11.16 -9.11
CA GLU A 138 -11.26 10.91 -10.54
C GLU A 138 -12.14 9.79 -11.11
N ASN A 139 -13.05 9.20 -10.30
CA ASN A 139 -13.91 8.08 -10.66
C ASN A 139 -13.14 6.83 -11.13
N ILE A 140 -11.95 6.59 -10.57
CA ILE A 140 -11.11 5.42 -10.84
C ILE A 140 -11.29 4.38 -9.74
N GLY A 141 -11.34 3.09 -10.09
CA GLY A 141 -11.24 1.99 -9.15
C GLY A 141 -12.54 1.55 -8.51
N SER A 142 -13.71 2.02 -8.96
CA SER A 142 -15.02 1.63 -8.42
C SER A 142 -15.08 1.74 -6.89
N ILE A 143 -14.55 2.84 -6.36
CA ILE A 143 -14.55 3.13 -4.93
C ILE A 143 -15.93 3.70 -4.56
N VAL A 144 -16.50 3.22 -3.46
CA VAL A 144 -17.84 3.62 -3.02
C VAL A 144 -17.77 4.88 -2.15
N ALA A 145 -18.80 5.74 -2.24
CA ALA A 145 -18.97 6.91 -1.37
C ALA A 145 -19.40 6.46 0.04
N ASP A 146 -18.45 6.04 0.87
CA ASP A 146 -18.66 5.47 2.20
C ASP A 146 -17.46 5.77 3.11
N GLY A 147 -17.56 5.46 4.41
CA GLY A 147 -16.43 5.56 5.33
C GLY A 147 -15.41 4.44 5.14
N TYR A 148 -14.14 4.79 5.04
CA TYR A 148 -13.03 3.83 4.94
C TYR A 148 -12.11 3.91 6.15
N TRP A 149 -11.76 2.74 6.70
CA TRP A 149 -10.77 2.62 7.77
C TRP A 149 -9.36 2.91 7.26
N SER A 150 -8.60 3.66 8.07
CA SER A 150 -7.14 3.68 7.98
C SER A 150 -6.51 2.79 9.05
N SER A 151 -5.21 2.55 8.95
CA SER A 151 -4.40 1.87 9.97
C SER A 151 -3.91 2.83 11.06
N SER A 152 -4.21 4.12 10.98
CA SER A 152 -3.78 5.13 11.95
C SER A 152 -4.71 5.14 13.16
N GLU A 153 -4.17 4.74 14.30
CA GLU A 153 -4.89 4.73 15.58
C GLU A 153 -4.89 6.13 16.20
N VAL A 154 -6.01 6.53 16.77
CA VAL A 154 -6.09 7.75 17.59
C VAL A 154 -5.81 7.42 19.06
N ASP A 155 -6.49 6.40 19.59
CA ASP A 155 -6.31 5.86 20.95
C ASP A 155 -6.85 4.44 21.07
N ALA A 156 -6.97 3.91 22.28
CA ALA A 156 -7.48 2.56 22.50
C ALA A 156 -8.90 2.33 21.95
N ARG A 157 -9.72 3.38 21.78
CA ARG A 157 -11.12 3.31 21.37
C ARG A 157 -11.40 3.80 19.97
N TYR A 158 -10.54 4.66 19.42
CA TYR A 158 -10.76 5.36 18.16
C TYR A 158 -9.64 5.13 17.17
N ALA A 159 -9.99 5.09 15.88
CA ALA A 159 -9.07 5.08 14.76
C ALA A 159 -9.52 6.09 13.70
N SER A 160 -8.58 6.55 12.88
CA SER A 160 -8.83 7.54 11.83
C SER A 160 -9.51 6.91 10.61
N ILE A 161 -10.48 7.62 10.05
CA ILE A 161 -11.21 7.28 8.83
C ILE A 161 -11.26 8.47 7.88
N ILE A 162 -11.58 8.20 6.63
CA ILE A 162 -12.06 9.19 5.66
C ILE A 162 -13.45 8.77 5.20
N ASP A 163 -14.39 9.70 5.27
CA ASP A 163 -15.69 9.58 4.62
C ASP A 163 -15.53 10.02 3.15
N PHE A 164 -15.60 9.07 2.23
CA PHE A 164 -15.39 9.35 0.81
C PHE A 164 -16.57 10.09 0.15
N TYR A 165 -17.74 10.14 0.79
CA TYR A 165 -18.83 10.98 0.29
C TYR A 165 -18.53 12.47 0.48
N THR A 166 -17.93 12.84 1.61
CA THR A 166 -17.64 14.24 1.97
C THR A 166 -16.19 14.64 1.84
N GLY A 167 -15.26 13.67 1.78
CA GLY A 167 -13.82 13.89 1.89
C GLY A 167 -13.35 14.22 3.32
N PHE A 168 -14.24 14.13 4.30
CA PHE A 168 -13.92 14.55 5.67
C PHE A 168 -13.16 13.45 6.41
N GLN A 169 -11.99 13.82 6.95
CA GLN A 169 -11.21 12.97 7.84
C GLN A 169 -11.65 13.18 9.28
N HIS A 170 -11.95 12.11 10.00
CA HIS A 170 -12.29 12.17 11.44
C HIS A 170 -11.95 10.84 12.14
N SER A 171 -12.09 10.83 13.47
CA SER A 171 -11.95 9.61 14.26
C SER A 171 -13.28 8.88 14.41
N ALA A 172 -13.22 7.55 14.38
CA ALA A 172 -14.39 6.69 14.56
C ALA A 172 -14.12 5.60 15.61
N GLY A 173 -15.16 5.20 16.33
CA GLY A 173 -15.09 4.11 17.29
C GLY A 173 -14.65 2.81 16.60
N LYS A 174 -13.68 2.11 17.18
CA LYS A 174 -13.13 0.84 16.64
C LYS A 174 -14.14 -0.30 16.58
N ASN A 175 -15.18 -0.25 17.43
CA ASN A 175 -16.36 -1.10 17.35
C ASN A 175 -17.42 -0.39 16.48
N TRP A 176 -18.08 -1.10 15.64
CA TRP A 176 -19.19 -0.59 14.84
C TRP A 176 -20.57 -0.78 15.52
N ASP A 177 -20.57 -1.17 16.79
CA ASP A 177 -21.76 -1.38 17.63
C ASP A 177 -22.34 -0.06 18.17
N ASP A 178 -22.32 1.01 17.38
CA ASP A 178 -23.16 2.15 17.71
C ASP A 178 -24.61 1.78 17.36
N LEU A 179 -25.40 1.53 18.38
CA LEU A 179 -26.80 1.02 18.29
C LEU A 179 -27.73 1.90 17.45
N PHE A 180 -27.28 3.10 17.07
CA PHE A 180 -28.08 4.10 16.37
C PHE A 180 -27.65 4.37 14.92
N LEU A 181 -26.39 4.11 14.58
CA LEU A 181 -25.86 4.31 13.25
C LEU A 181 -25.17 3.01 12.80
N LYS A 182 -25.84 2.21 11.98
CA LYS A 182 -25.22 1.07 11.28
C LYS A 182 -24.27 1.58 10.21
N GLU A 183 -23.27 2.37 10.63
CA GLU A 183 -22.23 2.86 9.73
C GLU A 183 -21.18 1.77 9.57
N TYR A 184 -21.39 0.95 8.57
CA TYR A 184 -20.38 0.02 8.10
C TYR A 184 -19.21 0.83 7.53
N ARG A 185 -17.99 0.52 7.97
CA ARG A 185 -16.78 1.11 7.39
C ARG A 185 -16.05 0.08 6.57
N ARG A 186 -15.78 0.47 5.35
CA ARG A 186 -15.11 -0.37 4.36
C ARG A 186 -13.61 -0.44 4.61
N VAL A 187 -12.99 -1.41 3.98
CA VAL A 187 -11.54 -1.48 3.85
C VAL A 187 -11.15 -1.72 2.41
N ARG A 188 -10.19 -0.95 1.93
CA ARG A 188 -9.51 -1.14 0.66
C ARG A 188 -8.04 -1.37 0.94
N ALA A 189 -7.54 -2.57 0.62
CA ALA A 189 -6.13 -2.89 0.79
C ALA A 189 -5.28 -2.15 -0.24
N ILE A 190 -4.09 -1.77 0.18
CA ILE A 190 -3.07 -1.21 -0.69
C ILE A 190 -1.77 -2.01 -0.58
N ARG A 191 -0.88 -1.83 -1.53
CA ARG A 191 0.49 -2.36 -1.49
C ARG A 191 1.49 -1.36 -2.02
N ALA A 192 2.75 -1.49 -1.58
CA ALA A 192 3.88 -0.69 -2.03
C ALA A 192 4.89 -1.57 -2.78
N PHE A 193 5.44 -1.11 -3.90
CA PHE A 193 6.40 -1.84 -4.73
C PHE A 193 7.35 -0.91 -5.49
#